data_ac5f7d4282782fff65c26d20a496b289
#
_entry.id   ac5f7d4282782fff65c26d20a496b289
#
_cell.length_a   1.000
_cell.length_b   1.000
_cell.length_c   1.000
_cell.angle_alpha   90.00
_cell.angle_beta   90.00
_cell.angle_gamma   90.00
#
_symmetry.space_group_name_H-M   'P 1'
#
loop_
_entity.id
_entity.type
_entity.pdbx_description
1 polymer ?
#
loop_
_entity_poly.entity_id
_entity_poly.type
_entity_poly.pdbx_seq_one_letter_code
_entity_poly.pdbx_strand_id
1 'polypeptide(L)'
;MTNTKQKVDQIIETVHDADTPYDRRKLSYANTFTNPFQRNTIKTLELLTGKLRLLRKVRQFEKMGIPFGQPFWRQALDLLGIKLLTSKSELSKIPKKGSLIITANHPHGLVDGMVLAELIGKVRTDYKILTRSLLTGVNQIDQFMIPVPFDHEENALQKSLEMRRRAMEHLENGGVIVLFPYGKVSSSETMFGK
;
A
#
# COMPACT_ATOMS: atom_id res chain seq x y z
N MET A 1 -5.63 -11.11 37.06
CA MET A 1 -5.03 -11.74 35.84
C MET A 1 -6.04 -12.08 34.73
N THR A 2 -7.31 -11.72 34.86
CA THR A 2 -8.41 -12.08 33.90
C THR A 2 -8.67 -11.02 32.81
N ASN A 3 -8.08 -9.84 32.92
CA ASN A 3 -8.43 -8.71 32.02
C ASN A 3 -7.56 -8.63 30.74
N THR A 4 -6.40 -9.29 30.73
CA THR A 4 -5.49 -9.27 29.56
C THR A 4 -5.89 -10.31 28.52
N LYS A 5 -6.40 -11.45 28.94
CA LYS A 5 -6.86 -12.51 28.04
C LYS A 5 -8.12 -12.09 27.26
N GLN A 6 -9.09 -11.47 27.93
CA GLN A 6 -10.30 -10.93 27.26
C GLN A 6 -10.00 -9.82 26.25
N LYS A 7 -9.00 -8.96 26.50
CA LYS A 7 -8.56 -7.95 25.53
C LYS A 7 -7.84 -8.57 24.33
N VAL A 8 -7.08 -9.63 24.53
CA VAL A 8 -6.40 -10.35 23.44
C VAL A 8 -7.42 -11.11 22.60
N ASP A 9 -8.42 -11.74 23.21
CA ASP A 9 -9.48 -12.45 22.48
C ASP A 9 -10.40 -11.49 21.71
N GLN A 10 -10.71 -10.30 22.24
CA GLN A 10 -11.41 -9.24 21.48
C GLN A 10 -10.58 -8.66 20.32
N ILE A 11 -9.26 -8.61 20.46
CA ILE A 11 -8.37 -8.19 19.35
C ILE A 11 -8.29 -9.29 18.29
N ILE A 12 -8.33 -10.55 18.67
CA ILE A 12 -8.33 -11.71 17.76
C ILE A 12 -9.67 -11.82 17.01
N GLU A 13 -10.80 -11.56 17.65
CA GLU A 13 -12.13 -11.54 16.99
C GLU A 13 -12.27 -10.38 15.98
N THR A 14 -11.61 -9.24 16.18
CA THR A 14 -11.59 -8.13 15.20
C THR A 14 -10.65 -8.38 14.01
N VAL A 15 -9.84 -9.43 14.03
CA VAL A 15 -8.89 -9.78 12.95
C VAL A 15 -9.45 -10.83 11.98
N HIS A 16 -10.60 -11.45 12.30
CA HIS A 16 -11.16 -12.55 11.50
C HIS A 16 -12.51 -12.26 10.87
N ASP A 17 -12.64 -11.10 10.19
CA ASP A 17 -13.72 -10.92 9.24
C ASP A 17 -13.13 -10.84 7.81
N ALA A 18 -12.73 -12.02 7.32
CA ALA A 18 -12.12 -12.18 5.99
C ALA A 18 -13.10 -11.91 4.83
N ASP A 19 -14.39 -11.68 5.14
CA ASP A 19 -15.48 -11.49 4.18
C ASP A 19 -16.03 -10.07 4.13
N THR A 20 -15.49 -9.10 4.87
CA THR A 20 -15.94 -7.72 4.72
C THR A 20 -15.39 -7.12 3.41
N PRO A 21 -16.27 -6.77 2.46
CA PRO A 21 -15.84 -6.12 1.22
C PRO A 21 -15.11 -4.82 1.56
N TYR A 22 -13.98 -4.58 0.89
CA TYR A 22 -13.22 -3.33 1.00
C TYR A 22 -14.16 -2.12 0.92
N ASP A 23 -14.13 -1.25 1.94
CA ASP A 23 -14.97 -0.05 1.96
C ASP A 23 -14.52 0.94 0.86
N ARG A 24 -15.24 0.90 -0.26
CA ARG A 24 -15.00 1.74 -1.44
C ARG A 24 -15.07 3.25 -1.14
N ARG A 25 -15.64 3.65 0.01
CA ARG A 25 -15.68 5.06 0.45
C ARG A 25 -14.29 5.55 0.82
N LYS A 26 -13.40 4.66 1.24
CA LYS A 26 -12.00 4.97 1.55
C LYS A 26 -11.16 5.35 0.32
N LEU A 27 -11.61 5.03 -0.90
CA LEU A 27 -10.93 5.40 -2.15
C LEU A 27 -11.15 6.87 -2.57
N SER A 28 -11.82 7.68 -1.79
CA SER A 28 -12.08 9.09 -2.13
C SER A 28 -11.24 10.02 -1.27
N TYR A 29 -10.40 10.83 -1.91
CA TYR A 29 -9.71 11.95 -1.26
C TYR A 29 -10.67 13.00 -0.68
N ALA A 30 -11.90 13.07 -1.20
CA ALA A 30 -12.92 13.99 -0.70
C ALA A 30 -13.25 13.77 0.78
N ASN A 31 -13.01 12.58 1.33
CA ASN A 31 -13.29 12.27 2.73
C ASN A 31 -12.25 12.86 3.70
N THR A 32 -11.10 13.34 3.21
CA THR A 32 -10.08 13.99 4.02
C THR A 32 -10.37 15.47 4.28
N PHE A 33 -11.38 16.04 3.59
CA PHE A 33 -11.74 17.45 3.72
C PHE A 33 -12.99 17.64 4.56
N THR A 34 -12.89 18.49 5.58
CA THR A 34 -14.01 18.85 6.47
C THR A 34 -14.96 19.87 5.85
N ASN A 35 -14.44 20.72 4.93
CA ASN A 35 -15.24 21.74 4.25
C ASN A 35 -16.12 21.11 3.17
N PRO A 36 -17.47 21.26 3.22
CA PRO A 36 -18.41 20.63 2.28
C PRO A 36 -18.22 21.11 0.83
N PHE A 37 -17.82 22.36 0.63
CA PHE A 37 -17.57 22.90 -0.71
C PHE A 37 -16.34 22.23 -1.34
N GLN A 38 -15.23 22.16 -0.62
CA GLN A 38 -14.01 21.49 -1.09
C GLN A 38 -14.27 19.99 -1.32
N ARG A 39 -15.01 19.35 -0.43
CA ARG A 39 -15.40 17.94 -0.57
C ARG A 39 -16.21 17.67 -1.84
N ASN A 40 -17.18 18.54 -2.17
CA ASN A 40 -18.01 18.39 -3.37
C ASN A 40 -17.22 18.69 -4.64
N THR A 41 -16.35 19.70 -4.63
CA THR A 41 -15.46 20.02 -5.77
C THR A 41 -14.53 18.85 -6.07
N ILE A 42 -13.92 18.24 -5.04
CA ILE A 42 -13.06 17.08 -5.22
C ILE A 42 -13.84 15.87 -5.72
N LYS A 43 -15.04 15.61 -5.21
CA LYS A 43 -15.91 14.53 -5.72
C LYS A 43 -16.22 14.71 -7.20
N THR A 44 -16.49 15.93 -7.64
CA THR A 44 -16.77 16.24 -9.05
C THR A 44 -15.53 16.04 -9.91
N LEU A 45 -14.36 16.51 -9.44
CA LEU A 45 -13.07 16.28 -10.10
C LEU A 45 -12.75 14.78 -10.20
N GLU A 46 -12.91 14.02 -9.13
CA GLU A 46 -12.71 12.57 -9.13
C GLU A 46 -13.62 11.87 -10.15
N LEU A 47 -14.89 12.32 -10.26
CA LEU A 47 -15.83 11.77 -11.25
C LEU A 47 -15.38 12.03 -12.69
N LEU A 48 -14.88 13.23 -12.96
CA LEU A 48 -14.39 13.65 -14.27
C LEU A 48 -13.04 13.02 -14.63
N THR A 49 -12.16 12.78 -13.64
CA THR A 49 -10.78 12.32 -13.83
C THR A 49 -10.60 10.80 -13.86
N GLY A 50 -11.68 10.03 -14.03
CA GLY A 50 -11.57 8.58 -14.25
C GLY A 50 -11.94 7.70 -13.07
N LYS A 51 -12.51 8.23 -12.00
CA LYS A 51 -13.01 7.44 -10.85
C LYS A 51 -13.96 6.32 -11.27
N LEU A 52 -14.81 6.58 -12.27
CA LEU A 52 -15.73 5.56 -12.80
C LEU A 52 -14.97 4.42 -13.48
N ARG A 53 -13.87 4.71 -14.18
CA ARG A 53 -13.01 3.69 -14.78
C ARG A 53 -12.33 2.86 -13.70
N LEU A 54 -11.78 3.52 -12.68
CA LEU A 54 -11.16 2.83 -11.54
C LEU A 54 -12.17 1.93 -10.82
N LEU A 55 -13.36 2.42 -10.51
CA LEU A 55 -14.43 1.63 -9.86
C LEU A 55 -14.86 0.42 -10.72
N ARG A 56 -14.92 0.57 -12.06
CA ARG A 56 -15.17 -0.56 -12.95
C ARG A 56 -14.05 -1.60 -12.87
N LYS A 57 -12.79 -1.16 -12.84
CA LYS A 57 -11.63 -2.05 -12.69
C LYS A 57 -11.64 -2.77 -11.33
N VAL A 58 -11.93 -2.06 -10.24
CA VAL A 58 -12.08 -2.68 -8.91
C VAL A 58 -13.17 -3.76 -8.92
N ARG A 59 -14.35 -3.45 -9.48
CA ARG A 59 -15.44 -4.45 -9.61
C ARG A 59 -15.04 -5.63 -10.47
N GLN A 60 -14.30 -5.40 -11.55
CA GLN A 60 -13.78 -6.47 -12.39
C GLN A 60 -12.80 -7.35 -11.61
N PHE A 61 -11.91 -6.74 -10.82
CA PHE A 61 -10.96 -7.44 -9.95
C PHE A 61 -11.67 -8.34 -8.93
N GLU A 62 -12.69 -7.79 -8.26
CA GLU A 62 -13.53 -8.55 -7.31
C GLU A 62 -14.21 -9.76 -7.97
N LYS A 63 -14.77 -9.57 -9.18
CA LYS A 63 -15.43 -10.66 -9.95
C LYS A 63 -14.48 -11.76 -10.40
N MET A 64 -13.22 -11.44 -10.64
CA MET A 64 -12.21 -12.41 -11.03
C MET A 64 -11.71 -13.29 -9.87
N GLY A 65 -12.12 -12.96 -8.64
CA GLY A 65 -11.55 -13.54 -7.43
C GLY A 65 -10.21 -12.88 -7.09
N ILE A 66 -10.14 -12.24 -5.93
CA ILE A 66 -8.92 -11.53 -5.48
C ILE A 66 -7.96 -12.54 -4.86
N PRO A 67 -6.78 -12.78 -5.45
CA PRO A 67 -5.84 -13.74 -4.90
C PRO A 67 -5.15 -13.20 -3.65
N PHE A 68 -4.83 -14.10 -2.73
CA PHE A 68 -4.05 -13.78 -1.54
C PHE A 68 -2.55 -13.77 -1.83
N GLY A 69 -1.85 -12.85 -1.20
CA GLY A 69 -0.39 -12.80 -1.22
C GLY A 69 0.18 -12.29 -2.54
N GLN A 70 1.32 -12.85 -2.93
CA GLN A 70 2.12 -12.37 -4.07
C GLN A 70 1.37 -12.32 -5.41
N PRO A 71 0.48 -13.28 -5.77
CA PRO A 71 -0.26 -13.25 -7.04
C PRO A 71 -1.17 -12.02 -7.21
N PHE A 72 -1.56 -11.36 -6.11
CA PHE A 72 -2.36 -10.15 -6.14
C PHE A 72 -1.76 -9.06 -7.04
N TRP A 73 -0.46 -8.82 -6.91
CA TRP A 73 0.21 -7.73 -7.63
C TRP A 73 0.19 -7.95 -9.13
N ARG A 74 0.47 -9.17 -9.56
CA ARG A 74 0.44 -9.51 -10.98
C ARG A 74 -0.95 -9.32 -11.56
N GLN A 75 -1.97 -9.85 -10.91
CA GLN A 75 -3.36 -9.73 -11.37
C GLN A 75 -3.83 -8.27 -11.39
N ALA A 76 -3.45 -7.47 -10.38
CA ALA A 76 -3.77 -6.05 -10.35
C ALA A 76 -3.09 -5.26 -11.48
N LEU A 77 -1.81 -5.51 -11.74
CA LEU A 77 -1.07 -4.87 -12.85
C LEU A 77 -1.64 -5.26 -14.21
N ASP A 78 -1.94 -6.53 -14.42
CA ASP A 78 -2.55 -7.03 -15.68
C ASP A 78 -3.93 -6.39 -15.91
N LEU A 79 -4.74 -6.27 -14.86
CA LEU A 79 -6.04 -5.61 -14.93
C LEU A 79 -5.91 -4.12 -15.33
N LEU A 80 -4.86 -3.45 -14.84
CA LEU A 80 -4.56 -2.07 -15.20
C LEU A 80 -3.93 -1.94 -16.60
N GLY A 81 -3.54 -3.04 -17.23
CA GLY A 81 -2.85 -3.07 -18.52
C GLY A 81 -1.37 -2.69 -18.44
N ILE A 82 -0.77 -2.83 -17.24
CA ILE A 82 0.63 -2.44 -17.00
C ILE A 82 1.54 -3.62 -17.29
N LYS A 83 2.47 -3.42 -18.23
CA LYS A 83 3.50 -4.40 -18.59
C LYS A 83 4.84 -4.01 -17.98
N LEU A 84 5.48 -4.93 -17.28
CA LEU A 84 6.80 -4.73 -16.71
C LEU A 84 7.88 -5.14 -17.72
N LEU A 85 8.75 -4.19 -18.08
CA LEU A 85 9.85 -4.39 -19.04
C LEU A 85 11.18 -4.47 -18.28
N THR A 86 11.31 -5.46 -17.39
CA THR A 86 12.53 -5.67 -16.58
C THR A 86 13.21 -6.95 -16.99
N SER A 87 14.49 -6.88 -17.28
CA SER A 87 15.30 -8.03 -17.69
C SER A 87 15.58 -8.97 -16.52
N LYS A 88 15.85 -10.26 -16.84
CA LYS A 88 16.29 -11.23 -15.82
C LYS A 88 17.60 -10.82 -15.16
N SER A 89 18.52 -10.18 -15.90
CA SER A 89 19.79 -9.69 -15.37
C SER A 89 19.60 -8.57 -14.33
N GLU A 90 18.61 -7.71 -14.48
CA GLU A 90 18.28 -6.70 -13.48
C GLU A 90 17.67 -7.31 -12.23
N LEU A 91 16.75 -8.25 -12.39
CA LEU A 91 16.17 -8.98 -11.25
C LEU A 91 17.22 -9.77 -10.46
N SER A 92 18.24 -10.33 -11.14
CA SER A 92 19.30 -11.09 -10.48
C SER A 92 20.19 -10.23 -9.55
N LYS A 93 20.14 -8.91 -9.66
CA LYS A 93 20.84 -7.98 -8.76
C LYS A 93 20.17 -7.89 -7.38
N ILE A 94 18.92 -8.34 -7.24
CA ILE A 94 18.23 -8.38 -5.95
C ILE A 94 18.79 -9.57 -5.15
N PRO A 95 19.37 -9.33 -3.96
CA PRO A 95 19.88 -10.40 -3.11
C PRO A 95 18.75 -11.33 -2.68
N LYS A 96 18.98 -12.64 -2.82
CA LYS A 96 17.98 -13.66 -2.45
C LYS A 96 17.79 -13.81 -0.94
N LYS A 97 18.75 -13.36 -0.13
CA LYS A 97 18.76 -13.48 1.34
C LYS A 97 19.44 -12.26 1.96
N GLY A 98 19.19 -12.06 3.24
CA GLY A 98 19.78 -10.98 4.03
C GLY A 98 18.96 -9.70 4.00
N SER A 99 19.24 -8.82 4.93
CA SER A 99 18.60 -7.52 5.09
C SER A 99 18.80 -6.64 3.88
N LEU A 100 17.74 -6.03 3.38
CA LEU A 100 17.80 -5.17 2.20
C LEU A 100 16.83 -4.00 2.34
N ILE A 101 17.28 -2.81 1.98
CA ILE A 101 16.42 -1.65 1.83
C ILE A 101 16.37 -1.30 0.34
N ILE A 102 15.14 -1.24 -0.19
CA ILE A 102 14.87 -0.83 -1.57
C ILE A 102 14.21 0.53 -1.55
N THR A 103 14.80 1.47 -2.26
CA THR A 103 14.27 2.82 -2.43
C THR A 103 13.96 3.09 -3.89
N ALA A 104 12.92 3.86 -4.14
CA ALA A 104 12.55 4.27 -5.49
C ALA A 104 11.90 5.67 -5.49
N ASN A 105 11.87 6.28 -6.67
CA ASN A 105 11.04 7.44 -6.94
C ASN A 105 9.56 7.04 -6.91
N HIS A 106 8.67 8.02 -6.71
CA HIS A 106 7.24 7.76 -6.54
C HIS A 106 6.37 8.63 -7.49
N PRO A 107 6.61 8.57 -8.81
CA PRO A 107 5.90 9.42 -9.76
C PRO A 107 4.46 9.01 -10.04
N HIS A 108 4.11 7.74 -9.89
CA HIS A 108 2.79 7.18 -10.24
C HIS A 108 1.98 6.72 -9.04
N GLY A 109 2.42 7.04 -7.82
CA GLY A 109 1.69 6.70 -6.60
C GLY A 109 1.52 5.18 -6.40
N LEU A 110 0.29 4.73 -6.20
CA LEU A 110 -0.03 3.32 -5.91
C LEU A 110 0.64 2.32 -6.87
N VAL A 111 0.76 2.69 -8.15
CA VAL A 111 1.32 1.81 -9.20
C VAL A 111 2.79 1.47 -8.91
N ASP A 112 3.58 2.43 -8.42
CA ASP A 112 4.99 2.20 -8.13
C ASP A 112 5.17 1.13 -7.06
N GLY A 113 4.32 1.18 -6.01
CA GLY A 113 4.30 0.16 -4.95
C GLY A 113 3.96 -1.23 -5.48
N MET A 114 2.94 -1.34 -6.36
CA MET A 114 2.55 -2.61 -6.98
C MET A 114 3.65 -3.16 -7.90
N VAL A 115 4.31 -2.29 -8.67
CA VAL A 115 5.43 -2.67 -9.55
C VAL A 115 6.59 -3.21 -8.74
N LEU A 116 7.00 -2.52 -7.68
CA LEU A 116 8.08 -2.98 -6.80
C LEU A 116 7.72 -4.30 -6.13
N ALA A 117 6.51 -4.44 -5.61
CA ALA A 117 6.02 -5.67 -5.00
C ALA A 117 6.08 -6.86 -5.97
N GLU A 118 5.65 -6.67 -7.22
CA GLU A 118 5.71 -7.71 -8.25
C GLU A 118 7.15 -8.06 -8.62
N LEU A 119 8.03 -7.06 -8.80
CA LEU A 119 9.43 -7.31 -9.19
C LEU A 119 10.21 -8.00 -8.08
N ILE A 120 10.09 -7.53 -6.83
CA ILE A 120 10.77 -8.13 -5.68
C ILE A 120 10.25 -9.54 -5.45
N GLY A 121 8.93 -9.72 -5.54
CA GLY A 121 8.27 -10.99 -5.32
C GLY A 121 8.67 -12.10 -6.30
N LYS A 122 9.25 -11.77 -7.46
CA LYS A 122 9.88 -12.74 -8.37
C LYS A 122 11.16 -13.34 -7.83
N VAL A 123 11.78 -12.69 -6.85
CA VAL A 123 13.06 -13.13 -6.26
C VAL A 123 12.86 -13.62 -4.83
N ARG A 124 12.08 -12.88 -4.03
CA ARG A 124 11.80 -13.19 -2.62
C ARG A 124 10.51 -12.51 -2.16
N THR A 125 9.80 -13.14 -1.23
CA THR A 125 8.46 -12.70 -0.76
C THR A 125 8.47 -12.14 0.67
N ASP A 126 9.61 -12.05 1.31
CA ASP A 126 9.80 -11.53 2.66
C ASP A 126 10.04 -10.02 2.69
N TYR A 127 9.33 -9.29 1.85
CA TYR A 127 9.39 -7.82 1.82
C TYR A 127 8.21 -7.18 2.55
N LYS A 128 8.44 -5.97 3.05
CA LYS A 128 7.43 -5.07 3.62
C LYS A 128 7.54 -3.70 2.95
N ILE A 129 6.41 -3.14 2.57
CA ILE A 129 6.33 -1.81 1.96
C ILE A 129 5.84 -0.82 3.00
N LEU A 130 6.59 0.25 3.23
CA LEU A 130 6.12 1.38 4.03
C LEU A 130 5.10 2.16 3.22
N THR A 131 3.85 2.12 3.64
CA THR A 131 2.74 2.73 2.89
C THR A 131 1.82 3.52 3.80
N ARG A 132 1.14 4.52 3.25
CA ARG A 132 0.15 5.29 3.98
C ARG A 132 -1.01 4.39 4.42
N SER A 133 -1.57 4.68 5.58
CA SER A 133 -2.67 3.92 6.19
C SER A 133 -3.91 3.77 5.31
N LEU A 134 -4.09 4.63 4.30
CA LEU A 134 -5.16 4.52 3.30
C LEU A 134 -5.13 3.24 2.46
N LEU A 135 -3.96 2.59 2.35
CA LEU A 135 -3.77 1.35 1.58
C LEU A 135 -3.80 0.11 2.48
N THR A 136 -3.91 0.29 3.78
CA THR A 136 -4.11 -0.81 4.72
C THR A 136 -5.57 -1.22 4.77
N GLY A 137 -5.85 -2.48 5.08
CA GLY A 137 -7.21 -3.02 5.13
C GLY A 137 -7.64 -3.75 3.86
N VAL A 138 -6.68 -4.08 2.99
CA VAL A 138 -6.83 -5.09 1.94
C VAL A 138 -6.21 -6.38 2.48
N ASN A 139 -7.03 -7.23 3.10
CA ASN A 139 -6.59 -8.43 3.81
C ASN A 139 -5.64 -9.32 2.98
N GLN A 140 -5.85 -9.34 1.66
CA GLN A 140 -5.06 -10.16 0.74
C GLN A 140 -3.58 -9.78 0.67
N ILE A 141 -3.23 -8.53 0.99
CA ILE A 141 -1.86 -8.00 0.88
C ILE A 141 -1.35 -7.36 2.18
N ASP A 142 -2.13 -7.39 3.24
CA ASP A 142 -1.78 -6.75 4.52
C ASP A 142 -0.44 -7.26 5.07
N GLN A 143 -0.13 -8.53 4.83
CA GLN A 143 1.15 -9.12 5.21
C GLN A 143 2.38 -8.43 4.60
N PHE A 144 2.24 -7.70 3.48
CA PHE A 144 3.32 -6.98 2.83
C PHE A 144 3.40 -5.50 3.23
N MET A 145 2.55 -5.04 4.15
CA MET A 145 2.43 -3.62 4.47
C MET A 145 2.90 -3.30 5.88
N ILE A 146 3.60 -2.19 6.02
CA ILE A 146 3.80 -1.51 7.29
C ILE A 146 3.17 -0.13 7.16
N PRO A 147 2.09 0.18 7.91
CA PRO A 147 1.40 1.45 7.79
C PRO A 147 2.26 2.61 8.30
N VAL A 148 2.33 3.67 7.51
CA VAL A 148 2.92 4.96 7.87
C VAL A 148 1.80 5.91 8.27
N PRO A 149 1.76 6.42 9.50
CA PRO A 149 0.70 7.32 9.95
C PRO A 149 0.79 8.67 9.23
N PHE A 150 -0.32 9.40 9.20
CA PHE A 150 -0.32 10.80 8.81
C PHE A 150 0.03 11.68 10.01
N ASP A 151 0.66 12.82 9.78
CA ASP A 151 1.10 13.75 10.83
C ASP A 151 -0.07 14.32 11.67
N HIS A 152 -1.27 14.35 11.09
CA HIS A 152 -2.50 14.83 11.73
C HIS A 152 -3.30 13.72 12.44
N GLU A 153 -2.83 12.47 12.40
CA GLU A 153 -3.49 11.38 13.12
C GLU A 153 -3.27 11.49 14.62
N GLU A 154 -4.26 11.08 15.37
CA GLU A 154 -4.14 10.91 16.81
C GLU A 154 -3.01 9.92 17.14
N ASN A 155 -2.12 10.30 18.05
CA ASN A 155 -0.92 9.55 18.43
C ASN A 155 0.05 9.26 17.26
N ALA A 156 0.15 10.17 16.28
CA ALA A 156 1.02 10.03 15.10
C ALA A 156 2.48 9.71 15.47
N LEU A 157 3.03 10.36 16.50
CA LEU A 157 4.39 10.10 16.98
C LEU A 157 4.55 8.64 17.45
N GLN A 158 3.62 8.17 18.28
CA GLN A 158 3.68 6.82 18.83
C GLN A 158 3.53 5.75 17.71
N LYS A 159 2.61 5.98 16.77
CA LYS A 159 2.45 5.13 15.58
C LYS A 159 3.70 5.12 14.70
N SER A 160 4.38 6.27 14.57
CA SER A 160 5.63 6.39 13.80
C SER A 160 6.78 5.62 14.46
N LEU A 161 6.88 5.66 15.79
CA LEU A 161 7.87 4.88 16.53
C LEU A 161 7.61 3.37 16.37
N GLU A 162 6.35 2.95 16.45
CA GLU A 162 5.98 1.55 16.26
C GLU A 162 6.23 1.08 14.81
N MET A 163 5.91 1.89 13.82
CA MET A 163 6.24 1.63 12.42
C MET A 163 7.75 1.42 12.23
N ARG A 164 8.56 2.32 12.83
CA ARG A 164 10.03 2.22 12.77
C ARG A 164 10.54 0.95 13.45
N ARG A 165 10.01 0.62 14.65
CA ARG A 165 10.36 -0.61 15.37
C ARG A 165 10.10 -1.85 14.52
N ARG A 166 8.90 -1.96 13.91
CA ARG A 166 8.52 -3.07 13.04
C ARG A 166 9.39 -3.18 11.80
N ALA A 167 9.77 -2.05 11.19
CA ALA A 167 10.64 -2.04 10.03
C ALA A 167 12.06 -2.49 10.39
N MET A 168 12.60 -2.03 11.51
CA MET A 168 13.93 -2.43 11.98
C MET A 168 13.97 -3.91 12.36
N GLU A 169 13.01 -4.38 13.12
CA GLU A 169 12.89 -5.80 13.49
C GLU A 169 12.83 -6.71 12.25
N HIS A 170 12.07 -6.28 11.21
CA HIS A 170 11.99 -7.02 9.96
C HIS A 170 13.34 -7.08 9.23
N LEU A 171 14.11 -5.98 9.23
CA LEU A 171 15.46 -5.95 8.67
C LEU A 171 16.43 -6.81 9.49
N GLU A 172 16.40 -6.74 10.81
CA GLU A 172 17.25 -7.56 11.69
C GLU A 172 17.06 -9.06 11.46
N ASN A 173 15.83 -9.46 11.11
CA ASN A 173 15.49 -10.82 10.71
C ASN A 173 15.84 -11.17 9.24
N GLY A 174 16.59 -10.30 8.56
CA GLY A 174 17.05 -10.54 7.18
C GLY A 174 16.01 -10.23 6.10
N GLY A 175 14.92 -9.55 6.44
CA GLY A 175 13.83 -9.18 5.52
C GLY A 175 14.15 -7.97 4.65
N VAL A 176 13.24 -7.65 3.74
CA VAL A 176 13.33 -6.51 2.83
C VAL A 176 12.36 -5.40 3.24
N ILE A 177 12.85 -4.18 3.31
CA ILE A 177 12.02 -2.98 3.46
C ILE A 177 12.03 -2.19 2.17
N VAL A 178 10.84 -1.82 1.71
CA VAL A 178 10.62 -0.98 0.52
C VAL A 178 10.06 0.36 0.98
N LEU A 179 10.66 1.44 0.55
CA LEU A 179 10.22 2.79 0.91
C LEU A 179 10.43 3.79 -0.23
N PHE A 180 9.60 4.81 -0.21
CA PHE A 180 9.71 5.97 -1.10
C PHE A 180 10.19 7.17 -0.26
N PRO A 181 11.48 7.54 -0.33
CA PRO A 181 12.10 8.48 0.62
C PRO A 181 11.45 9.86 0.64
N TYR A 182 10.89 10.31 -0.48
CA TYR A 182 10.21 11.61 -0.57
C TYR A 182 8.90 11.65 0.25
N GLY A 183 8.33 10.49 0.61
CA GLY A 183 7.11 10.37 1.43
C GLY A 183 5.82 10.86 0.78
N LYS A 184 5.89 11.34 -0.46
CA LYS A 184 4.76 11.82 -1.29
C LYS A 184 4.98 11.37 -2.73
N VAL A 185 3.94 11.49 -3.56
CA VAL A 185 4.10 11.32 -5.00
C VAL A 185 5.03 12.40 -5.52
N SER A 186 6.03 12.00 -6.30
CA SER A 186 7.01 12.91 -6.87
C SER A 186 6.32 13.91 -7.81
N SER A 187 6.50 15.19 -7.56
CA SER A 187 6.03 16.26 -8.43
C SER A 187 7.23 16.94 -9.09
N SER A 188 7.18 17.17 -10.40
CA SER A 188 8.12 18.08 -11.05
C SER A 188 7.50 19.49 -11.04
N GLU A 189 8.30 20.49 -10.73
CA GLU A 189 7.88 21.86 -10.99
C GLU A 189 7.79 22.08 -12.50
N THR A 190 6.56 22.27 -12.98
CA THR A 190 6.23 22.34 -14.42
C THR A 190 6.84 23.51 -15.14
N MET A 191 7.42 24.50 -14.45
CA MET A 191 7.95 25.72 -15.05
C MET A 191 9.43 25.66 -15.45
N PHE A 192 10.24 24.77 -14.90
CA PHE A 192 11.70 24.79 -15.13
C PHE A 192 12.35 23.43 -15.35
N GLY A 193 11.60 22.36 -15.54
CA GLY A 193 12.12 21.08 -16.09
C GLY A 193 13.41 20.56 -15.47
N LYS A 194 13.57 20.61 -14.13
CA LYS A 194 14.71 20.03 -13.43
C LYS A 194 14.37 18.74 -12.78
#